data_ec2b842485e94680cb64a47c57dde278
#
_entry.id   ec2b842485e94680cb64a47c57dde278
#
_cell.length_a   1.000
_cell.length_b   1.000
_cell.length_c   1.000
_cell.angle_alpha   90.00
_cell.angle_beta   90.00
_cell.angle_gamma   90.00
#
_symmetry.space_group_name_H-M   'P 1'
#
loop_
_entity.id
_entity.type
_entity.pdbx_description
1 polymer ?
#
loop_
_entity_poly.entity_id
_entity_poly.type
_entity_poly.pdbx_seq_one_letter_code
_entity_poly.pdbx_strand_id
1 'polypeptide(L)'
;MPDIKLDVVETSLISLPPTPRHVRAALAVSALMLAGLVALAPFAHQQLAKVDAFVPSFEATIFVTDFITSVLLFSQFSVHQTRALLVLASGYLFSAVIVIPHALTFPGAFSPEGLLGAGLHTTAWLYWFWHIGFPLALFLYACLKDGKPPNKGMISASSAITRSAAIVVGVVCGLTVLATAGDEFMPRLSLDRTHFLALNHDLGMVSMVICLAAIATLWVRRRSVLDQWLLVVAVAALSEIILAVALVTDRYSLGFYAGRAFSLATSTLVLVALLAETTRTQSRLMSANVLLQRERRNKLMNMEAMVASLSHELRQPLGALALNTETALQILEAASPDLEELRSIASDVSHASQRVSQTLVSFGSLFGSAAPRREPLDLNAVVEEGLRDLRRRGAPDEIIMQIELTPDLPMILGDGGQLHEMMINLGQNAIEALATVNNDPRLLRVSTGLDRDAIFLTVEDTGPGIDPSKIGAVFDAFVTTKPRGMGLGLAICRMIVERHKGEISVAPVDPHGSSFRVILPTG
;
A
#
# COMPACT_ATOMS: atom_id res chain seq x y z
N MET A 1 0.00 -18.07 -4.60
CA MET A 1 0.00 -16.63 -4.28
C MET A 1 -0.22 -16.51 -2.80
N PRO A 2 0.74 -16.06 -2.00
CA PRO A 2 0.42 -15.66 -0.66
C PRO A 2 -0.50 -14.45 -0.76
N ASP A 3 -1.61 -14.49 -0.04
CA ASP A 3 -2.52 -13.37 0.18
C ASP A 3 -1.69 -12.18 0.68
N ILE A 4 -1.33 -11.29 -0.23
CA ILE A 4 -0.98 -9.93 0.11
C ILE A 4 -2.31 -9.31 0.52
N LYS A 5 -2.76 -9.58 1.74
CA LYS A 5 -3.54 -8.62 2.51
C LYS A 5 -2.62 -7.41 2.64
N LEU A 6 -2.73 -6.53 1.67
CA LEU A 6 -2.31 -5.14 1.84
C LEU A 6 -3.04 -4.69 3.11
N ASP A 7 -2.31 -4.63 4.21
CA ASP A 7 -2.76 -3.97 5.44
C ASP A 7 -2.90 -2.47 5.13
N VAL A 8 -3.95 -2.13 4.37
CA VAL A 8 -4.38 -0.75 4.10
C VAL A 8 -4.74 -0.02 5.41
N VAL A 9 -4.87 -0.79 6.51
CA VAL A 9 -5.21 -0.29 7.84
C VAL A 9 -4.03 0.43 8.52
N GLU A 10 -2.77 0.15 8.14
CA GLU A 10 -1.60 0.67 8.86
C GLU A 10 -1.10 2.06 8.43
N THR A 11 -1.71 2.71 7.45
CA THR A 11 -1.21 3.99 6.89
C THR A 11 -2.03 5.23 7.23
N SER A 12 -2.90 5.17 8.24
CA SER A 12 -3.71 6.31 8.69
C SER A 12 -2.98 7.13 9.77
N LEU A 13 -3.20 8.45 9.83
CA LEU A 13 -2.74 9.35 10.91
C LEU A 13 -2.98 8.80 12.32
N ILE A 14 -4.00 7.95 12.46
CA ILE A 14 -4.46 7.36 13.72
C ILE A 14 -3.57 6.20 14.15
N SER A 15 -3.04 5.44 13.21
CA SER A 15 -2.19 4.26 13.44
C SER A 15 -0.71 4.52 13.22
N LEU A 16 -0.34 5.56 12.45
CA LEU A 16 1.05 5.90 12.17
C LEU A 16 1.76 6.41 13.42
N PRO A 17 2.86 5.77 13.84
CA PRO A 17 3.70 6.28 14.92
C PRO A 17 4.32 7.63 14.52
N PRO A 18 4.42 8.58 15.45
CA PRO A 18 4.96 9.90 15.14
C PRO A 18 6.46 9.81 14.84
N THR A 19 6.88 10.36 13.71
CA THR A 19 8.30 10.52 13.39
C THR A 19 8.92 11.68 14.19
N PRO A 20 10.25 11.73 14.36
CA PRO A 20 10.92 12.86 15.00
C PRO A 20 10.60 14.23 14.36
N ARG A 21 10.26 14.23 13.06
CA ARG A 21 9.84 15.45 12.34
C ARG A 21 8.45 15.92 12.81
N HIS A 22 7.49 15.00 12.97
CA HIS A 22 6.15 15.33 13.47
C HIS A 22 6.20 15.87 14.90
N VAL A 23 6.99 15.24 15.77
CA VAL A 23 7.17 15.69 17.16
C VAL A 23 7.79 17.09 17.21
N ARG A 24 8.86 17.33 16.44
CA ARG A 24 9.50 18.66 16.37
C ARG A 24 8.56 19.72 15.84
N ALA A 25 7.78 19.43 14.80
CA ALA A 25 6.80 20.37 14.25
C ALA A 25 5.71 20.71 15.27
N ALA A 26 5.13 19.71 15.95
CA ALA A 26 4.13 19.92 16.99
C ALA A 26 4.67 20.75 18.16
N LEU A 27 5.89 20.44 18.62
CA LEU A 27 6.54 21.21 19.69
C LEU A 27 6.84 22.65 19.27
N ALA A 28 7.31 22.87 18.04
CA ALA A 28 7.60 24.21 17.51
C ALA A 28 6.31 25.05 17.42
N VAL A 29 5.21 24.48 16.93
CA VAL A 29 3.91 25.17 16.87
C VAL A 29 3.38 25.45 18.28
N SER A 30 3.45 24.48 19.21
CA SER A 30 3.04 24.71 20.61
C SER A 30 3.88 25.80 21.27
N ALA A 31 5.20 25.78 21.07
CA ALA A 31 6.11 26.81 21.61
C ALA A 31 5.80 28.19 21.02
N LEU A 32 5.51 28.28 19.71
CA LEU A 32 5.10 29.53 19.07
C LEU A 32 3.78 30.07 19.66
N MET A 33 2.80 29.20 19.91
CA MET A 33 1.53 29.56 20.54
C MET A 33 1.74 30.11 21.96
N LEU A 34 2.53 29.40 22.77
CA LEU A 34 2.85 29.85 24.15
C LEU A 34 3.67 31.15 24.14
N ALA A 35 4.61 31.31 23.23
CA ALA A 35 5.35 32.56 23.06
C ALA A 35 4.42 33.73 22.65
N GLY A 36 3.48 33.45 21.75
CA GLY A 36 2.44 34.43 21.39
C GLY A 36 1.55 34.84 22.58
N LEU A 37 1.13 33.86 23.40
CA LEU A 37 0.38 34.11 24.62
C LEU A 37 1.18 35.00 25.59
N VAL A 38 2.45 34.68 25.86
CA VAL A 38 3.31 35.45 26.77
C VAL A 38 3.55 36.87 26.24
N ALA A 39 3.76 37.01 24.91
CA ALA A 39 3.97 38.32 24.28
C ALA A 39 2.70 39.19 24.32
N LEU A 40 1.52 38.60 24.21
CA LEU A 40 0.24 39.31 24.22
C LEU A 40 -0.26 39.61 25.63
N ALA A 41 0.10 38.83 26.62
CA ALA A 41 -0.39 38.94 28.00
C ALA A 41 -0.27 40.34 28.60
N PRO A 42 0.86 41.08 28.48
CA PRO A 42 0.98 42.45 29.05
C PRO A 42 0.05 43.46 28.41
N PHE A 43 -0.39 43.21 27.17
CA PHE A 43 -1.22 44.12 26.37
C PHE A 43 -2.68 43.68 26.28
N ALA A 44 -3.05 42.57 26.90
CA ALA A 44 -4.36 41.93 26.76
C ALA A 44 -5.53 42.83 27.11
N HIS A 45 -5.34 43.74 28.08
CA HIS A 45 -6.36 44.72 28.52
C HIS A 45 -6.53 45.95 27.60
N GLN A 46 -5.63 46.09 26.60
CA GLN A 46 -5.70 47.26 25.71
C GLN A 46 -7.00 47.23 24.90
N GLN A 47 -7.84 48.26 25.05
CA GLN A 47 -9.08 48.41 24.31
C GLN A 47 -8.79 48.73 22.84
N LEU A 48 -9.45 48.01 21.94
CA LEU A 48 -9.41 48.22 20.51
C LEU A 48 -10.78 48.71 19.98
N ALA A 49 -10.80 49.11 18.72
CA ALA A 49 -12.03 49.49 18.06
C ALA A 49 -13.00 48.31 17.97
N LYS A 50 -14.29 48.56 18.20
CA LYS A 50 -15.35 47.59 18.00
C LYS A 50 -15.52 47.32 16.50
N VAL A 51 -15.41 46.04 16.09
CA VAL A 51 -15.67 45.60 14.73
C VAL A 51 -16.84 44.62 14.75
N ASP A 52 -18.03 45.07 14.38
CA ASP A 52 -19.27 44.29 14.48
C ASP A 52 -19.25 43.03 13.60
N ALA A 53 -18.63 43.10 12.42
CA ALA A 53 -18.50 41.96 11.52
C ALA A 53 -17.47 40.92 11.97
N PHE A 54 -16.64 41.22 12.97
CA PHE A 54 -15.54 40.32 13.37
C PHE A 54 -16.04 38.97 13.90
N VAL A 55 -16.95 39.00 14.88
CA VAL A 55 -17.46 37.79 15.53
C VAL A 55 -18.19 36.90 14.55
N PRO A 56 -19.17 37.35 13.76
CA PRO A 56 -19.84 36.52 12.76
C PRO A 56 -18.89 35.92 11.72
N SER A 57 -17.92 36.69 11.23
CA SER A 57 -16.96 36.23 10.22
C SER A 57 -16.02 35.16 10.77
N PHE A 58 -15.52 35.36 11.98
CA PHE A 58 -14.68 34.45 12.71
C PHE A 58 -15.42 33.12 12.97
N GLU A 59 -16.66 33.18 13.49
CA GLU A 59 -17.45 32.00 13.82
C GLU A 59 -17.92 31.25 12.60
N ALA A 60 -18.22 31.92 11.48
CA ALA A 60 -18.48 31.28 10.20
C ALA A 60 -17.26 30.45 9.73
N THR A 61 -16.05 30.97 9.96
CA THR A 61 -14.82 30.24 9.60
C THR A 61 -14.63 29.02 10.49
N ILE A 62 -14.86 29.12 11.80
CA ILE A 62 -14.81 27.97 12.73
C ILE A 62 -15.86 26.93 12.34
N PHE A 63 -17.10 27.36 12.06
CA PHE A 63 -18.15 26.44 11.60
C PHE A 63 -17.66 25.58 10.43
N VAL A 64 -17.15 26.22 9.38
CA VAL A 64 -16.70 25.52 8.17
C VAL A 64 -15.52 24.58 8.47
N THR A 65 -14.51 25.05 9.21
CA THR A 65 -13.31 24.26 9.50
C THR A 65 -13.61 23.07 10.40
N ASP A 66 -14.39 23.27 11.47
CA ASP A 66 -14.75 22.21 12.41
C ASP A 66 -15.74 21.22 11.80
N PHE A 67 -16.67 21.69 10.97
CA PHE A 67 -17.60 20.82 10.25
C PHE A 67 -16.85 19.88 9.29
N ILE A 68 -15.94 20.42 8.45
CA ILE A 68 -15.12 19.60 7.55
C ILE A 68 -14.25 18.63 8.34
N THR A 69 -13.64 19.09 9.45
CA THR A 69 -12.84 18.23 10.33
C THR A 69 -13.68 17.09 10.90
N SER A 70 -14.89 17.37 11.34
CA SER A 70 -15.83 16.36 11.82
C SER A 70 -16.17 15.33 10.76
N VAL A 71 -16.49 15.75 9.53
CA VAL A 71 -16.78 14.87 8.39
C VAL A 71 -15.58 13.96 8.07
N LEU A 72 -14.36 14.51 8.03
CA LEU A 72 -13.14 13.73 7.81
C LEU A 72 -12.90 12.72 8.94
N LEU A 73 -13.12 13.08 10.20
CA LEU A 73 -13.01 12.17 11.34
C LEU A 73 -14.08 11.09 11.33
N PHE A 74 -15.33 11.38 10.95
CA PHE A 74 -16.37 10.38 10.75
C PHE A 74 -16.04 9.43 9.60
N SER A 75 -15.43 9.93 8.53
CA SER A 75 -14.90 9.08 7.45
C SER A 75 -13.82 8.13 7.96
N GLN A 76 -12.89 8.62 8.78
CA GLN A 76 -11.89 7.76 9.44
C GLN A 76 -12.55 6.77 10.42
N PHE A 77 -13.58 7.19 11.16
CA PHE A 77 -14.34 6.29 12.01
C PHE A 77 -15.00 5.16 11.22
N SER A 78 -15.51 5.41 10.00
CA SER A 78 -16.13 4.37 9.18
C SER A 78 -15.17 3.22 8.85
N VAL A 79 -13.86 3.50 8.80
CA VAL A 79 -12.79 2.52 8.53
C VAL A 79 -12.32 1.84 9.82
N HIS A 80 -11.99 2.63 10.85
CA HIS A 80 -11.33 2.14 12.08
C HIS A 80 -12.31 1.72 13.19
N GLN A 81 -13.53 2.23 13.19
CA GLN A 81 -14.63 1.92 14.12
C GLN A 81 -14.24 2.01 15.60
N THR A 82 -13.36 2.93 16.00
CA THR A 82 -12.97 3.12 17.40
C THR A 82 -13.88 4.12 18.10
N ARG A 83 -14.27 3.83 19.35
CA ARG A 83 -15.09 4.74 20.16
C ARG A 83 -14.44 6.12 20.33
N ALA A 84 -13.13 6.16 20.44
CA ALA A 84 -12.37 7.40 20.56
C ALA A 84 -12.59 8.33 19.36
N LEU A 85 -12.51 7.80 18.13
CA LEU A 85 -12.75 8.59 16.92
C LEU A 85 -14.18 9.10 16.83
N LEU A 86 -15.15 8.29 17.23
CA LEU A 86 -16.54 8.72 17.26
C LEU A 86 -16.73 9.90 18.20
N VAL A 87 -16.13 9.86 19.40
CA VAL A 87 -16.17 10.95 20.37
C VAL A 87 -15.47 12.19 19.84
N LEU A 88 -14.29 12.05 19.23
CA LEU A 88 -13.56 13.18 18.67
C LEU A 88 -14.32 13.84 17.52
N ALA A 89 -14.87 13.06 16.58
CA ALA A 89 -15.68 13.54 15.47
C ALA A 89 -16.92 14.29 15.98
N SER A 90 -17.57 13.75 17.03
CA SER A 90 -18.72 14.36 17.68
C SER A 90 -18.35 15.67 18.40
N GLY A 91 -17.16 15.75 18.99
CA GLY A 91 -16.63 16.97 19.61
C GLY A 91 -16.43 18.09 18.59
N TYR A 92 -15.85 17.79 17.43
CA TYR A 92 -15.74 18.78 16.33
C TYR A 92 -17.11 19.16 15.75
N LEU A 93 -18.04 18.20 15.61
CA LEU A 93 -19.41 18.51 15.18
C LEU A 93 -20.13 19.39 16.22
N PHE A 94 -19.93 19.12 17.51
CA PHE A 94 -20.48 19.94 18.57
C PHE A 94 -19.93 21.38 18.51
N SER A 95 -18.63 21.54 18.34
CA SER A 95 -18.00 22.86 18.15
C SER A 95 -18.58 23.59 16.94
N ALA A 96 -18.69 22.92 15.80
CA ALA A 96 -19.26 23.50 14.58
C ALA A 96 -20.72 23.96 14.78
N VAL A 97 -21.57 23.14 15.41
CA VAL A 97 -23.01 23.45 15.51
C VAL A 97 -23.30 24.47 16.58
N ILE A 98 -22.58 24.48 17.72
CA ILE A 98 -22.85 25.43 18.83
C ILE A 98 -22.42 26.87 18.50
N VAL A 99 -21.47 27.05 17.61
CA VAL A 99 -21.04 28.35 17.12
C VAL A 99 -22.18 29.10 16.43
N ILE A 100 -23.13 28.39 15.80
CA ILE A 100 -24.28 29.03 15.12
C ILE A 100 -25.18 29.81 16.10
N PRO A 101 -25.75 29.19 17.14
CA PRO A 101 -26.55 29.95 18.10
C PRO A 101 -25.69 30.96 18.87
N HIS A 102 -24.41 30.72 19.12
CA HIS A 102 -23.51 31.68 19.73
C HIS A 102 -23.39 32.96 18.87
N ALA A 103 -23.15 32.84 17.55
CA ALA A 103 -23.09 33.93 16.60
C ALA A 103 -24.42 34.70 16.54
N LEU A 104 -25.54 33.98 16.43
CA LEU A 104 -26.88 34.59 16.32
C LEU A 104 -27.30 35.36 17.57
N THR A 105 -26.92 34.89 18.75
CA THR A 105 -27.22 35.53 20.03
C THR A 105 -26.21 36.61 20.41
N PHE A 106 -25.11 36.77 19.67
CA PHE A 106 -24.09 37.76 20.01
C PHE A 106 -24.59 39.19 19.78
N PRO A 107 -24.59 40.06 20.85
CA PRO A 107 -25.09 41.41 20.75
C PRO A 107 -24.28 42.25 19.77
N GLY A 108 -24.96 42.89 18.81
CA GLY A 108 -24.38 43.74 17.79
C GLY A 108 -23.89 42.99 16.55
N ALA A 109 -23.97 41.66 16.51
CA ALA A 109 -23.62 40.88 15.32
C ALA A 109 -24.69 40.99 14.21
N PHE A 110 -25.94 40.67 14.54
CA PHE A 110 -27.08 40.70 13.61
C PHE A 110 -28.23 41.61 14.11
N SER A 111 -28.28 41.87 15.41
CA SER A 111 -29.26 42.72 16.09
C SER A 111 -28.56 43.36 17.30
N PRO A 112 -29.00 44.57 17.75
CA PRO A 112 -28.43 45.23 18.92
C PRO A 112 -28.43 44.36 20.19
N GLU A 113 -29.44 43.51 20.36
CA GLU A 113 -29.62 42.66 21.54
C GLU A 113 -29.24 41.17 21.27
N GLY A 114 -28.98 40.79 20.01
CA GLY A 114 -28.86 39.42 19.54
C GLY A 114 -30.22 38.89 19.05
N LEU A 115 -30.18 37.76 18.34
CA LEU A 115 -31.37 37.05 17.85
C LEU A 115 -31.80 35.96 18.84
N LEU A 116 -32.83 35.17 18.51
CA LEU A 116 -33.35 34.00 19.25
C LEU A 116 -33.87 34.33 20.67
N GLY A 117 -34.26 35.59 20.95
CA GLY A 117 -34.68 36.00 22.30
C GLY A 117 -33.52 36.02 23.30
N ALA A 118 -32.32 36.38 22.87
CA ALA A 118 -31.12 36.37 23.69
C ALA A 118 -31.27 37.31 24.91
N GLY A 119 -31.07 36.74 26.10
CA GLY A 119 -30.96 37.51 27.35
C GLY A 119 -29.53 38.01 27.60
N LEU A 120 -29.32 38.66 28.74
CA LEU A 120 -28.03 39.23 29.11
C LEU A 120 -26.91 38.19 29.19
N HIS A 121 -27.23 36.99 29.61
CA HIS A 121 -26.26 35.90 29.91
C HIS A 121 -26.19 34.85 28.81
N THR A 122 -27.11 34.85 27.84
CA THR A 122 -27.25 33.81 26.80
C THR A 122 -25.93 33.53 26.06
N THR A 123 -25.31 34.56 25.51
CA THR A 123 -24.07 34.44 24.74
C THR A 123 -22.90 33.90 25.60
N ALA A 124 -22.83 34.36 26.87
CA ALA A 124 -21.79 33.89 27.80
C ALA A 124 -21.97 32.42 28.16
N TRP A 125 -23.22 31.95 28.36
CA TRP A 125 -23.49 30.54 28.59
C TRP A 125 -23.15 29.64 27.38
N LEU A 126 -23.53 30.06 26.16
CA LEU A 126 -23.19 29.35 24.94
C LEU A 126 -21.68 29.30 24.72
N TYR A 127 -20.95 30.37 25.05
CA TYR A 127 -19.48 30.39 25.04
C TYR A 127 -18.91 29.33 25.98
N TRP A 128 -19.37 29.23 27.24
CA TRP A 128 -18.86 28.25 28.19
C TRP A 128 -19.27 26.82 27.85
N PHE A 129 -20.48 26.57 27.34
CA PHE A 129 -20.87 25.26 26.85
C PHE A 129 -19.93 24.79 25.74
N TRP A 130 -19.55 25.66 24.83
CA TRP A 130 -18.59 25.38 23.79
C TRP A 130 -17.20 25.10 24.37
N HIS A 131 -16.65 26.00 25.18
CA HIS A 131 -15.29 25.95 25.73
C HIS A 131 -15.09 24.92 26.87
N ILE A 132 -16.14 24.29 27.35
CA ILE A 132 -16.09 23.12 28.24
C ILE A 132 -16.31 21.85 27.42
N GLY A 133 -17.29 21.85 26.51
CA GLY A 133 -17.69 20.68 25.76
C GLY A 133 -16.62 20.17 24.81
N PHE A 134 -15.95 21.05 24.07
CA PHE A 134 -14.90 20.64 23.14
C PHE A 134 -13.65 20.08 23.85
N PRO A 135 -13.04 20.74 24.86
CA PRO A 135 -11.97 20.15 25.66
C PRO A 135 -12.34 18.83 26.34
N LEU A 136 -13.59 18.70 26.80
CA LEU A 136 -14.09 17.43 27.35
C LEU A 136 -14.08 16.32 26.29
N ALA A 137 -14.48 16.60 25.07
CA ALA A 137 -14.39 15.63 23.98
C ALA A 137 -12.95 15.22 23.67
N LEU A 138 -12.00 16.16 23.69
CA LEU A 138 -10.55 15.86 23.56
C LEU A 138 -10.05 14.96 24.71
N PHE A 139 -10.43 15.26 25.94
CA PHE A 139 -10.08 14.45 27.11
C PHE A 139 -10.65 13.05 27.02
N LEU A 140 -11.94 12.91 26.66
CA LEU A 140 -12.58 11.61 26.48
C LEU A 140 -11.95 10.81 25.34
N TYR A 141 -11.59 11.45 24.22
CA TYR A 141 -10.81 10.82 23.17
C TYR A 141 -9.50 10.23 23.74
N ALA A 142 -8.72 11.02 24.46
CA ALA A 142 -7.46 10.62 25.05
C ALA A 142 -7.60 9.42 26.02
N CYS A 143 -8.73 9.35 26.74
CA CYS A 143 -9.03 8.25 27.65
C CYS A 143 -9.44 6.96 26.91
N LEU A 144 -10.18 7.08 25.80
CA LEU A 144 -10.81 5.95 25.10
C LEU A 144 -9.95 5.33 24.01
N LYS A 145 -8.90 5.99 23.54
CA LYS A 145 -8.16 5.60 22.35
C LYS A 145 -7.42 4.25 22.41
N ASP A 146 -7.08 3.78 23.60
CA ASP A 146 -6.42 2.48 23.79
C ASP A 146 -7.43 1.33 23.99
N GLY A 147 -8.74 1.63 23.92
CA GLY A 147 -9.80 0.65 24.03
C GLY A 147 -9.84 -0.30 22.84
N LYS A 148 -10.16 -1.57 23.09
CA LYS A 148 -10.40 -2.55 22.01
C LYS A 148 -11.51 -2.06 21.10
N PRO A 149 -11.38 -2.20 19.77
CA PRO A 149 -12.48 -1.92 18.86
C PRO A 149 -13.68 -2.80 19.24
N PRO A 150 -14.93 -2.29 19.16
CA PRO A 150 -16.11 -3.11 19.39
C PRO A 150 -16.13 -4.28 18.40
N ASN A 151 -16.68 -5.43 18.84
CA ASN A 151 -16.80 -6.62 17.98
C ASN A 151 -17.44 -6.24 16.63
N LYS A 152 -16.74 -6.52 15.54
CA LYS A 152 -17.24 -6.31 14.17
C LYS A 152 -18.58 -7.04 14.01
N GLY A 153 -19.67 -6.30 13.84
CA GLY A 153 -20.98 -6.85 13.50
C GLY A 153 -22.18 -6.31 14.28
N MET A 154 -22.01 -5.59 15.38
CA MET A 154 -23.16 -5.18 16.22
C MET A 154 -23.87 -3.90 15.76
N ILE A 155 -23.20 -2.96 15.12
CA ILE A 155 -23.81 -1.69 14.64
C ILE A 155 -23.12 -1.27 13.35
N SER A 156 -23.88 -0.91 12.31
CA SER A 156 -23.25 -0.34 11.11
C SER A 156 -22.60 1.02 11.42
N ALA A 157 -21.46 1.30 10.84
CA ALA A 157 -20.76 2.58 11.04
C ALA A 157 -21.65 3.79 10.71
N SER A 158 -22.44 3.69 9.65
CA SER A 158 -23.42 4.70 9.24
C SER A 158 -24.44 4.98 10.35
N SER A 159 -25.02 3.93 10.96
CA SER A 159 -26.00 4.08 12.05
C SER A 159 -25.37 4.71 13.31
N ALA A 160 -24.11 4.41 13.61
CA ALA A 160 -23.39 5.03 14.73
C ALA A 160 -23.14 6.53 14.47
N ILE A 161 -22.72 6.89 13.26
CA ILE A 161 -22.50 8.29 12.84
C ILE A 161 -23.81 9.07 12.91
N THR A 162 -24.89 8.55 12.29
CA THR A 162 -26.20 9.24 12.28
C THR A 162 -26.73 9.47 13.69
N ARG A 163 -26.66 8.45 14.57
CA ARG A 163 -27.07 8.58 15.97
C ARG A 163 -26.24 9.61 16.72
N SER A 164 -24.92 9.56 16.55
CA SER A 164 -24.02 10.52 17.19
C SER A 164 -24.29 11.96 16.74
N ALA A 165 -24.48 12.18 15.44
CA ALA A 165 -24.83 13.48 14.88
C ALA A 165 -26.18 13.98 15.40
N ALA A 166 -27.21 13.12 15.45
CA ALA A 166 -28.52 13.47 16.00
C ALA A 166 -28.43 13.83 17.48
N ILE A 167 -27.65 13.10 18.29
CA ILE A 167 -27.41 13.41 19.69
C ILE A 167 -26.74 14.79 19.83
N VAL A 168 -25.68 15.06 19.06
CA VAL A 168 -24.97 16.36 19.10
C VAL A 168 -25.90 17.50 18.77
N VAL A 169 -26.68 17.41 17.69
CA VAL A 169 -27.66 18.43 17.30
C VAL A 169 -28.73 18.60 18.40
N GLY A 170 -29.25 17.51 18.93
CA GLY A 170 -30.22 17.54 20.03
C GLY A 170 -29.66 18.22 21.29
N VAL A 171 -28.41 17.93 21.67
CA VAL A 171 -27.73 18.56 22.80
C VAL A 171 -27.54 20.06 22.54
N VAL A 172 -27.06 20.49 21.36
CA VAL A 172 -26.90 21.91 21.06
C VAL A 172 -28.24 22.63 21.05
N CYS A 173 -29.30 22.07 20.48
CA CYS A 173 -30.63 22.62 20.54
C CYS A 173 -31.12 22.78 22.00
N GLY A 174 -30.95 21.76 22.82
CA GLY A 174 -31.31 21.80 24.25
C GLY A 174 -30.53 22.85 25.02
N LEU A 175 -29.21 22.96 24.81
CA LEU A 175 -28.37 24.00 25.43
C LEU A 175 -28.75 25.41 24.94
N THR A 176 -29.11 25.53 23.67
CA THR A 176 -29.59 26.81 23.11
C THR A 176 -30.90 27.26 23.75
N VAL A 177 -31.88 26.34 23.85
CA VAL A 177 -33.16 26.61 24.53
C VAL A 177 -32.93 26.94 26.00
N LEU A 178 -32.06 26.22 26.69
CA LEU A 178 -31.71 26.49 28.08
C LEU A 178 -31.09 27.88 28.25
N ALA A 179 -30.17 28.28 27.35
CA ALA A 179 -29.51 29.58 27.43
C ALA A 179 -30.40 30.76 26.97
N THR A 180 -31.45 30.51 26.17
CA THR A 180 -32.38 31.54 25.68
C THR A 180 -33.67 31.58 26.51
N ALA A 181 -34.55 30.61 26.31
CA ALA A 181 -35.85 30.56 27.02
C ALA A 181 -35.68 30.22 28.51
N GLY A 182 -34.56 29.62 28.90
CA GLY A 182 -34.23 29.28 30.29
C GLY A 182 -33.33 30.30 30.98
N ASP A 183 -33.05 31.47 30.39
CA ASP A 183 -32.09 32.49 30.91
C ASP A 183 -32.42 32.89 32.35
N GLU A 184 -33.71 32.97 32.70
CA GLU A 184 -34.17 33.31 34.08
C GLU A 184 -33.78 32.23 35.13
N PHE A 185 -33.62 30.97 34.71
CA PHE A 185 -33.24 29.88 35.60
C PHE A 185 -31.73 29.71 35.70
N MET A 186 -30.98 30.32 34.80
CA MET A 186 -29.52 30.20 34.75
C MET A 186 -28.85 31.19 35.68
N PRO A 187 -27.77 30.81 36.39
CA PRO A 187 -27.00 31.73 37.21
C PRO A 187 -26.46 32.90 36.41
N ARG A 188 -26.41 34.05 37.03
CA ARG A 188 -25.90 35.28 36.40
C ARG A 188 -24.38 35.20 36.20
N LEU A 189 -23.90 35.40 34.97
CA LEU A 189 -22.48 35.38 34.60
C LEU A 189 -21.89 36.80 34.48
N SER A 190 -22.71 37.83 34.32
CA SER A 190 -22.29 39.22 34.16
C SER A 190 -23.23 40.16 34.87
N LEU A 191 -22.74 41.30 35.31
CA LEU A 191 -23.55 42.42 35.87
C LEU A 191 -24.20 43.21 34.75
N ASP A 192 -23.47 43.41 33.68
CA ASP A 192 -23.90 44.11 32.48
C ASP A 192 -23.22 43.48 31.25
N ARG A 193 -23.34 44.13 30.08
CA ARG A 193 -22.77 43.60 28.83
C ARG A 193 -21.23 43.63 28.78
N THR A 194 -20.56 44.21 29.78
CA THR A 194 -19.10 44.42 29.80
C THR A 194 -18.42 43.79 31.01
N HIS A 195 -19.09 43.74 32.17
CA HIS A 195 -18.50 43.30 33.45
C HIS A 195 -18.95 41.87 33.82
N PHE A 196 -18.00 40.98 33.99
CA PHE A 196 -18.23 39.57 34.36
C PHE A 196 -18.23 39.34 35.86
N LEU A 197 -19.04 38.39 36.35
CA LEU A 197 -19.12 37.94 37.74
C LEU A 197 -18.11 36.83 38.02
N ALA A 198 -17.88 36.55 39.31
CA ALA A 198 -16.96 35.48 39.77
C ALA A 198 -17.25 34.12 39.15
N LEU A 199 -18.53 33.78 38.97
CA LEU A 199 -18.92 32.51 38.35
C LEU A 199 -18.38 32.33 36.91
N ASN A 200 -18.27 33.43 36.16
CA ASN A 200 -17.65 33.37 34.82
C ASN A 200 -16.16 32.94 34.92
N HIS A 201 -15.46 33.40 35.95
CA HIS A 201 -14.09 33.00 36.24
C HIS A 201 -14.01 31.51 36.66
N ASP A 202 -14.95 31.07 37.53
CA ASP A 202 -14.99 29.66 37.98
C ASP A 202 -15.21 28.68 36.83
N LEU A 203 -16.11 29.00 35.88
CA LEU A 203 -16.32 28.22 34.66
C LEU A 203 -15.05 28.14 33.80
N GLY A 204 -14.32 29.23 33.71
CA GLY A 204 -13.03 29.27 33.04
C GLY A 204 -11.99 28.39 33.71
N MET A 205 -11.95 28.40 35.04
CA MET A 205 -11.06 27.49 35.80
C MET A 205 -11.42 26.02 35.56
N VAL A 206 -12.71 25.68 35.51
CA VAL A 206 -13.16 24.30 35.17
C VAL A 206 -12.69 23.92 33.76
N SER A 207 -12.90 24.79 32.77
CA SER A 207 -12.43 24.53 31.40
C SER A 207 -10.91 24.38 31.32
N MET A 208 -10.16 25.21 32.04
CA MET A 208 -8.69 25.13 32.13
C MET A 208 -8.23 23.79 32.71
N VAL A 209 -8.86 23.32 33.79
CA VAL A 209 -8.55 22.01 34.39
C VAL A 209 -8.82 20.88 33.39
N ILE A 210 -9.92 20.91 32.66
CA ILE A 210 -10.24 19.91 31.62
C ILE A 210 -9.19 19.94 30.50
N CYS A 211 -8.80 21.12 30.03
CA CYS A 211 -7.73 21.27 29.03
C CYS A 211 -6.40 20.70 29.52
N LEU A 212 -6.00 21.01 30.76
CA LEU A 212 -4.77 20.47 31.36
C LEU A 212 -4.83 18.96 31.51
N ALA A 213 -5.98 18.41 31.89
CA ALA A 213 -6.20 16.95 31.96
C ALA A 213 -6.10 16.31 30.57
N ALA A 214 -6.66 16.95 29.52
CA ALA A 214 -6.54 16.50 28.14
C ALA A 214 -5.07 16.51 27.67
N ILE A 215 -4.33 17.60 27.94
CA ILE A 215 -2.90 17.75 27.61
C ILE A 215 -2.10 16.66 28.32
N ALA A 216 -2.26 16.48 29.61
CA ALA A 216 -1.53 15.49 30.39
C ALA A 216 -1.79 14.05 29.89
N THR A 217 -3.06 13.72 29.62
CA THR A 217 -3.46 12.40 29.13
C THR A 217 -2.92 12.16 27.73
N LEU A 218 -3.04 13.12 26.82
CA LEU A 218 -2.48 13.03 25.47
C LEU A 218 -0.94 12.92 25.51
N TRP A 219 -0.27 13.68 26.38
CA TRP A 219 1.18 13.63 26.50
C TRP A 219 1.69 12.27 26.92
N VAL A 220 1.07 11.66 27.92
CA VAL A 220 1.47 10.34 28.45
C VAL A 220 1.13 9.24 27.45
N ARG A 221 -0.02 9.34 26.77
CA ARG A 221 -0.58 8.28 25.91
C ARG A 221 -0.36 8.51 24.43
N ARG A 222 0.47 9.48 24.01
CA ARG A 222 0.73 9.80 22.61
C ARG A 222 1.33 8.61 21.84
N ARG A 223 0.63 8.09 20.84
CA ARG A 223 1.08 6.95 20.03
C ARG A 223 0.96 7.19 18.53
N SER A 224 0.21 8.23 18.13
CA SER A 224 -0.09 8.51 16.73
C SER A 224 0.26 9.94 16.34
N VAL A 225 0.36 10.19 15.03
CA VAL A 225 0.53 11.54 14.48
C VAL A 225 -0.66 12.43 14.85
N LEU A 226 -1.88 11.87 14.85
CA LEU A 226 -3.08 12.60 15.26
C LEU A 226 -2.95 13.10 16.70
N ASP A 227 -2.46 12.28 17.62
CA ASP A 227 -2.27 12.68 19.02
C ASP A 227 -1.34 13.88 19.17
N GLN A 228 -0.29 13.98 18.31
CA GLN A 228 0.63 15.12 18.34
C GLN A 228 -0.10 16.42 17.96
N TRP A 229 -0.95 16.38 16.93
CA TRP A 229 -1.70 17.54 16.52
C TRP A 229 -2.82 17.91 17.50
N LEU A 230 -3.49 16.93 18.10
CA LEU A 230 -4.47 17.16 19.15
C LEU A 230 -3.85 17.77 20.42
N LEU A 231 -2.59 17.44 20.71
CA LEU A 231 -1.85 18.09 21.80
C LEU A 231 -1.64 19.59 21.49
N VAL A 232 -1.29 19.94 20.26
CA VAL A 232 -1.16 21.35 19.83
C VAL A 232 -2.50 22.08 19.96
N VAL A 233 -3.60 21.44 19.53
CA VAL A 233 -4.97 21.95 19.68
C VAL A 233 -5.33 22.20 21.14
N ALA A 234 -5.01 21.27 22.03
CA ALA A 234 -5.29 21.43 23.46
C ALA A 234 -4.46 22.57 24.08
N VAL A 235 -3.21 22.77 23.63
CA VAL A 235 -2.37 23.92 24.05
C VAL A 235 -2.94 25.23 23.54
N ALA A 236 -3.42 25.27 22.30
CA ALA A 236 -4.05 26.47 21.73
C ALA A 236 -5.37 26.82 22.44
N ALA A 237 -6.22 25.83 22.72
CA ALA A 237 -7.45 25.99 23.50
C ALA A 237 -7.16 26.48 24.94
N LEU A 238 -6.14 25.93 25.56
CA LEU A 238 -5.69 26.42 26.89
C LEU A 238 -5.24 27.88 26.83
N SER A 239 -4.49 28.26 25.81
CA SER A 239 -4.02 29.64 25.62
C SER A 239 -5.19 30.63 25.45
N GLU A 240 -6.22 30.24 24.68
CA GLU A 240 -7.46 31.00 24.53
C GLU A 240 -8.19 31.20 25.87
N ILE A 241 -8.33 30.11 26.66
CA ILE A 241 -9.00 30.12 27.94
C ILE A 241 -8.25 31.03 28.94
N ILE A 242 -6.90 30.95 28.97
CA ILE A 242 -6.07 31.81 29.82
C ILE A 242 -6.30 33.30 29.44
N LEU A 243 -6.34 33.64 28.16
CA LEU A 243 -6.65 35.00 27.72
C LEU A 243 -8.04 35.42 28.18
N ALA A 244 -9.06 34.57 27.96
CA ALA A 244 -10.45 34.89 28.26
C ALA A 244 -10.75 35.01 29.76
N VAL A 245 -10.03 34.29 30.61
CA VAL A 245 -10.32 34.19 32.06
C VAL A 245 -9.38 35.04 32.89
N ALA A 246 -8.05 34.92 32.64
CA ALA A 246 -7.05 35.52 33.51
C ALA A 246 -6.64 36.94 33.10
N LEU A 247 -6.76 37.25 31.78
CA LEU A 247 -6.16 38.44 31.19
C LEU A 247 -7.18 39.40 30.54
N VAL A 248 -8.45 39.01 30.43
CA VAL A 248 -9.47 39.84 29.76
C VAL A 248 -10.66 40.08 30.70
N THR A 249 -10.87 41.33 31.06
CA THR A 249 -12.04 41.76 31.84
C THR A 249 -13.14 42.37 30.94
N ASP A 250 -12.76 42.83 29.74
CA ASP A 250 -13.62 43.63 28.90
C ASP A 250 -13.69 43.12 27.45
N ARG A 251 -14.88 43.23 26.83
CA ARG A 251 -15.07 42.94 25.40
C ARG A 251 -14.29 43.94 24.53
N TYR A 252 -13.87 43.50 23.36
CA TYR A 252 -13.14 44.27 22.35
C TYR A 252 -11.73 44.71 22.76
N SER A 253 -11.15 44.08 23.79
CA SER A 253 -9.73 44.24 24.11
C SER A 253 -8.84 43.44 23.16
N LEU A 254 -7.55 43.74 23.15
CA LEU A 254 -6.56 42.97 22.39
C LEU A 254 -6.61 41.48 22.74
N GLY A 255 -6.74 41.14 24.02
CA GLY A 255 -6.89 39.76 24.47
C GLY A 255 -8.14 39.07 23.96
N PHE A 256 -9.28 39.82 23.85
CA PHE A 256 -10.49 39.31 23.24
C PHE A 256 -10.31 38.91 21.78
N TYR A 257 -9.62 39.72 20.97
CA TYR A 257 -9.35 39.42 19.57
C TYR A 257 -8.30 38.33 19.44
N ALA A 258 -7.24 38.36 20.25
CA ALA A 258 -6.18 37.35 20.25
C ALA A 258 -6.68 35.96 20.65
N GLY A 259 -7.58 35.85 21.65
CA GLY A 259 -8.21 34.60 22.02
C GLY A 259 -8.91 33.95 20.84
N ARG A 260 -9.65 34.72 20.05
CA ARG A 260 -10.30 34.20 18.82
C ARG A 260 -9.29 33.75 17.75
N ALA A 261 -8.13 34.39 17.65
CA ALA A 261 -7.07 33.93 16.78
C ALA A 261 -6.51 32.54 17.21
N PHE A 262 -6.39 32.32 18.53
CA PHE A 262 -6.02 30.99 19.05
C PHE A 262 -7.09 29.93 18.76
N SER A 263 -8.37 30.28 18.90
CA SER A 263 -9.50 29.42 18.55
C SER A 263 -9.48 29.02 17.07
N LEU A 264 -9.25 30.00 16.19
CA LEU A 264 -9.12 29.72 14.74
C LEU A 264 -7.94 28.81 14.43
N ALA A 265 -6.80 29.01 15.11
CA ALA A 265 -5.66 28.11 14.98
C ALA A 265 -6.00 26.69 15.45
N THR A 266 -6.76 26.56 16.56
CA THR A 266 -7.26 25.27 17.07
C THR A 266 -8.07 24.54 16.00
N SER A 267 -9.01 25.21 15.36
CA SER A 267 -9.89 24.61 14.35
C SER A 267 -9.17 24.28 13.04
N THR A 268 -8.22 25.12 12.60
CA THR A 268 -7.52 24.94 11.32
C THR A 268 -6.40 23.90 11.36
N LEU A 269 -5.68 23.75 12.47
CA LEU A 269 -4.49 22.88 12.55
C LEU A 269 -4.81 21.41 12.28
N VAL A 270 -5.86 20.87 12.89
CA VAL A 270 -6.26 19.47 12.67
C VAL A 270 -6.80 19.28 11.27
N LEU A 271 -7.58 20.24 10.76
CA LEU A 271 -8.07 20.19 9.39
C LEU A 271 -6.94 20.08 8.38
N VAL A 272 -5.93 20.95 8.48
CA VAL A 272 -4.76 20.94 7.60
C VAL A 272 -3.99 19.63 7.72
N ALA A 273 -3.79 19.13 8.95
CA ALA A 273 -3.11 17.86 9.17
C ALA A 273 -3.87 16.67 8.54
N LEU A 274 -5.19 16.61 8.71
CA LEU A 274 -6.04 15.56 8.13
C LEU A 274 -6.08 15.64 6.60
N LEU A 275 -6.21 16.82 6.03
CA LEU A 275 -6.20 17.01 4.57
C LEU A 275 -4.86 16.62 3.96
N ALA A 276 -3.75 17.07 4.57
CA ALA A 276 -2.41 16.72 4.09
C ALA A 276 -2.19 15.20 4.08
N GLU A 277 -2.66 14.50 5.10
CA GLU A 277 -2.52 13.04 5.18
C GLU A 277 -3.45 12.31 4.22
N THR A 278 -4.70 12.74 4.09
CA THR A 278 -5.63 12.17 3.12
C THR A 278 -5.07 12.28 1.71
N THR A 279 -4.52 13.44 1.36
CA THR A 279 -3.90 13.68 0.05
C THR A 279 -2.67 12.78 -0.16
N ARG A 280 -1.80 12.63 0.85
CA ARG A 280 -0.63 11.73 0.78
C ARG A 280 -1.02 10.27 0.59
N THR A 281 -2.03 9.81 1.31
CA THR A 281 -2.52 8.43 1.21
C THR A 281 -3.13 8.16 -0.16
N GLN A 282 -3.93 9.08 -0.69
CA GLN A 282 -4.47 8.99 -2.05
C GLN A 282 -3.36 8.96 -3.12
N SER A 283 -2.35 9.82 -2.98
CA SER A 283 -1.20 9.84 -3.89
C SER A 283 -0.43 8.51 -3.90
N ARG A 284 -0.19 7.91 -2.73
CA ARG A 284 0.46 6.59 -2.61
C ARG A 284 -0.35 5.48 -3.25
N LEU A 285 -1.67 5.43 -3.01
CA LEU A 285 -2.57 4.46 -3.61
C LEU A 285 -2.60 4.59 -5.14
N MET A 286 -2.64 5.81 -5.64
CA MET A 286 -2.63 6.08 -7.08
C MET A 286 -1.31 5.61 -7.72
N SER A 287 -0.18 5.90 -7.09
CA SER A 287 1.14 5.44 -7.56
C SER A 287 1.24 3.91 -7.57
N ALA A 288 0.78 3.23 -6.53
CA ALA A 288 0.76 1.77 -6.46
C ALA A 288 -0.14 1.16 -7.55
N ASN A 289 -1.32 1.73 -7.80
CA ASN A 289 -2.22 1.29 -8.87
C ASN A 289 -1.58 1.45 -10.26
N VAL A 290 -0.90 2.57 -10.52
CA VAL A 290 -0.20 2.80 -11.80
C VAL A 290 0.90 1.74 -12.01
N LEU A 291 1.67 1.42 -10.97
CA LEU A 291 2.71 0.37 -11.05
C LEU A 291 2.09 -1.00 -11.34
N LEU A 292 1.02 -1.38 -10.65
CA LEU A 292 0.31 -2.65 -10.88
C LEU A 292 -0.28 -2.73 -12.31
N GLN A 293 -0.83 -1.63 -12.82
CA GLN A 293 -1.33 -1.58 -14.19
C GLN A 293 -0.21 -1.72 -15.23
N ARG A 294 0.95 -1.09 -14.98
CA ARG A 294 2.13 -1.25 -15.85
C ARG A 294 2.62 -2.68 -15.87
N GLU A 295 2.73 -3.32 -14.70
CA GLU A 295 3.13 -4.72 -14.61
C GLU A 295 2.16 -5.64 -15.35
N ARG A 296 0.85 -5.47 -15.15
CA ARG A 296 -0.17 -6.23 -15.90
C ARG A 296 -0.06 -6.02 -17.40
N ARG A 297 0.12 -4.77 -17.84
CA ARG A 297 0.28 -4.46 -19.27
C ARG A 297 1.53 -5.13 -19.86
N ASN A 298 2.66 -5.08 -19.14
CA ASN A 298 3.89 -5.74 -19.58
C ASN A 298 3.71 -7.25 -19.71
N LYS A 299 3.03 -7.88 -18.74
CA LYS A 299 2.70 -9.31 -18.80
C LYS A 299 1.82 -9.64 -20.02
N LEU A 300 0.81 -8.82 -20.32
CA LEU A 300 -0.05 -9.01 -21.47
C LEU A 300 0.72 -8.83 -22.81
N MET A 301 1.54 -7.79 -22.93
CA MET A 301 2.36 -7.57 -24.13
C MET A 301 3.34 -8.73 -24.37
N ASN A 302 3.98 -9.25 -23.32
CA ASN A 302 4.84 -10.41 -23.43
C ASN A 302 4.05 -11.65 -23.89
N MET A 303 2.83 -11.83 -23.39
CA MET A 303 1.95 -12.93 -23.76
C MET A 303 1.47 -12.81 -25.22
N GLU A 304 1.14 -11.62 -25.69
CA GLU A 304 0.80 -11.37 -27.11
C GLU A 304 1.97 -11.66 -28.03
N ALA A 305 3.18 -11.22 -27.68
CA ALA A 305 4.40 -11.53 -28.43
C ALA A 305 4.69 -13.06 -28.46
N MET A 306 4.46 -13.75 -27.35
CA MET A 306 4.60 -15.22 -27.25
C MET A 306 3.59 -15.94 -28.17
N VAL A 307 2.31 -15.52 -28.16
CA VAL A 307 1.28 -16.13 -29.01
C VAL A 307 1.57 -15.89 -30.49
N ALA A 308 2.04 -14.69 -30.86
CA ALA A 308 2.42 -14.37 -32.24
C ALA A 308 3.59 -15.26 -32.71
N SER A 309 4.62 -15.41 -31.90
CA SER A 309 5.79 -16.26 -32.19
C SER A 309 5.37 -17.73 -32.31
N LEU A 310 4.58 -18.25 -31.38
CA LEU A 310 4.06 -19.63 -31.43
C LEU A 310 3.28 -19.87 -32.73
N SER A 311 2.42 -18.92 -33.13
CA SER A 311 1.62 -19.03 -34.36
C SER A 311 2.51 -19.13 -35.60
N HIS A 312 3.63 -18.40 -35.59
CA HIS A 312 4.62 -18.47 -36.68
C HIS A 312 5.35 -19.83 -36.71
N GLU A 313 5.83 -20.28 -35.56
CA GLU A 313 6.58 -21.53 -35.39
C GLU A 313 5.75 -22.79 -35.67
N LEU A 314 4.45 -22.77 -35.37
CA LEU A 314 3.55 -23.88 -35.70
C LEU A 314 3.18 -23.89 -37.19
N ARG A 315 3.06 -22.71 -37.81
CA ARG A 315 2.66 -22.61 -39.23
C ARG A 315 3.70 -23.27 -40.18
N GLN A 316 4.99 -23.14 -39.84
CA GLN A 316 6.07 -23.70 -40.67
C GLN A 316 6.02 -25.25 -40.76
N PRO A 317 6.08 -26.03 -39.65
CA PRO A 317 6.02 -27.47 -39.74
C PRO A 317 4.68 -28.00 -40.22
N LEU A 318 3.56 -27.31 -39.91
CA LEU A 318 2.24 -27.67 -40.43
C LEU A 318 2.17 -27.47 -41.94
N GLY A 319 2.77 -26.39 -42.48
CA GLY A 319 2.86 -26.16 -43.91
C GLY A 319 3.72 -27.22 -44.60
N ALA A 320 4.84 -27.63 -44.01
CA ALA A 320 5.67 -28.70 -44.52
C ALA A 320 4.93 -30.06 -44.48
N LEU A 321 4.16 -30.34 -43.42
CA LEU A 321 3.31 -31.55 -43.34
C LEU A 321 2.29 -31.59 -44.45
N ALA A 322 1.59 -30.48 -44.71
CA ALA A 322 0.58 -30.40 -45.77
C ALA A 322 1.19 -30.63 -47.13
N LEU A 323 2.31 -29.94 -47.44
CA LEU A 323 3.00 -30.09 -48.75
C LEU A 323 3.53 -31.52 -48.97
N ASN A 324 4.22 -32.09 -47.98
CA ASN A 324 4.76 -33.45 -48.05
C ASN A 324 3.64 -34.49 -48.22
N THR A 325 2.51 -34.30 -47.54
CA THR A 325 1.35 -35.20 -47.67
C THR A 325 0.75 -35.12 -49.07
N GLU A 326 0.62 -33.90 -49.62
CA GLU A 326 0.12 -33.67 -50.99
C GLU A 326 1.07 -34.30 -52.03
N THR A 327 2.38 -34.13 -51.87
CA THR A 327 3.39 -34.71 -52.73
C THR A 327 3.35 -36.25 -52.70
N ALA A 328 3.22 -36.81 -51.49
CA ALA A 328 3.10 -38.28 -51.34
C ALA A 328 1.86 -38.85 -52.05
N LEU A 329 0.71 -38.13 -51.99
CA LEU A 329 -0.50 -38.55 -52.69
C LEU A 329 -0.31 -38.50 -54.22
N GLN A 330 0.34 -37.44 -54.75
CA GLN A 330 0.63 -37.33 -56.18
C GLN A 330 1.55 -38.48 -56.69
N ILE A 331 2.57 -38.85 -55.88
CA ILE A 331 3.46 -39.98 -56.25
C ILE A 331 2.68 -41.31 -56.24
N LEU A 332 1.75 -41.49 -55.27
CA LEU A 332 0.91 -42.70 -55.19
C LEU A 332 -0.07 -42.84 -56.36
N GLU A 333 -0.51 -41.73 -56.99
CA GLU A 333 -1.37 -41.73 -58.17
C GLU A 333 -0.64 -42.02 -59.51
N ALA A 334 0.70 -42.02 -59.51
CA ALA A 334 1.51 -42.34 -60.66
C ALA A 334 1.44 -43.82 -61.02
N ALA A 335 1.54 -44.16 -62.32
CA ALA A 335 1.47 -45.53 -62.82
C ALA A 335 2.60 -46.45 -62.28
N SER A 336 3.65 -45.85 -61.74
CA SER A 336 4.80 -46.54 -61.12
C SER A 336 5.32 -45.68 -59.96
N PRO A 337 4.76 -45.80 -58.73
CA PRO A 337 5.14 -45.00 -57.59
C PRO A 337 6.60 -45.25 -57.15
N ASP A 338 7.35 -44.16 -56.87
CA ASP A 338 8.69 -44.25 -56.30
C ASP A 338 8.61 -44.49 -54.77
N LEU A 339 8.91 -45.71 -54.33
CA LEU A 339 8.84 -46.11 -52.96
C LEU A 339 9.97 -45.51 -52.07
N GLU A 340 11.13 -45.18 -52.68
CA GLU A 340 12.21 -44.52 -51.93
C GLU A 340 11.87 -43.07 -51.61
N GLU A 341 11.32 -42.34 -52.57
CA GLU A 341 10.85 -40.99 -52.38
C GLU A 341 9.68 -40.93 -51.41
N LEU A 342 8.72 -41.85 -51.48
CA LEU A 342 7.64 -41.97 -50.48
C LEU A 342 8.16 -42.24 -49.06
N ARG A 343 9.22 -43.08 -48.92
CA ARG A 343 9.84 -43.34 -47.62
C ARG A 343 10.54 -42.09 -47.06
N SER A 344 11.22 -41.32 -47.90
CA SER A 344 11.81 -40.02 -47.55
C SER A 344 10.76 -39.03 -47.06
N ILE A 345 9.67 -38.89 -47.82
CA ILE A 345 8.55 -38.00 -47.46
C ILE A 345 7.90 -38.44 -46.15
N ALA A 346 7.68 -39.72 -45.92
CA ALA A 346 7.13 -40.24 -44.67
C ALA A 346 8.03 -39.92 -43.47
N SER A 347 9.35 -39.98 -43.68
CA SER A 347 10.34 -39.58 -42.65
C SER A 347 10.22 -38.06 -42.34
N ASP A 348 10.12 -37.23 -43.38
CA ASP A 348 9.95 -35.77 -43.21
C ASP A 348 8.65 -35.41 -42.51
N VAL A 349 7.56 -36.09 -42.81
CA VAL A 349 6.26 -35.96 -42.14
C VAL A 349 6.40 -36.32 -40.64
N SER A 350 7.08 -37.43 -40.33
CA SER A 350 7.33 -37.84 -38.95
C SER A 350 8.14 -36.82 -38.19
N HIS A 351 9.21 -36.29 -38.76
CA HIS A 351 10.04 -35.25 -38.17
C HIS A 351 9.26 -33.92 -37.96
N ALA A 352 8.45 -33.52 -38.91
CA ALA A 352 7.61 -32.30 -38.78
C ALA A 352 6.56 -32.47 -37.68
N SER A 353 5.93 -33.67 -37.57
CA SER A 353 4.96 -33.99 -36.51
C SER A 353 5.61 -33.95 -35.12
N GLN A 354 6.81 -34.51 -34.98
CA GLN A 354 7.56 -34.45 -33.73
C GLN A 354 7.88 -32.99 -33.30
N ARG A 355 8.27 -32.13 -34.25
CA ARG A 355 8.53 -30.72 -34.00
C ARG A 355 7.29 -29.99 -33.52
N VAL A 356 6.13 -30.22 -34.14
CA VAL A 356 4.84 -29.65 -33.67
C VAL A 356 4.55 -30.07 -32.22
N SER A 357 4.70 -31.38 -31.94
CA SER A 357 4.46 -31.90 -30.59
C SER A 357 5.40 -31.30 -29.55
N GLN A 358 6.69 -31.18 -29.85
CA GLN A 358 7.67 -30.54 -28.96
C GLN A 358 7.34 -29.06 -28.71
N THR A 359 6.98 -28.30 -29.75
CA THR A 359 6.58 -26.93 -29.64
C THR A 359 5.37 -26.76 -28.73
N LEU A 360 4.35 -27.62 -28.88
CA LEU A 360 3.14 -27.58 -28.04
C LEU A 360 3.44 -27.96 -26.58
N VAL A 361 4.27 -28.96 -26.32
CA VAL A 361 4.68 -29.33 -24.95
C VAL A 361 5.44 -28.19 -24.28
N SER A 362 6.43 -27.60 -24.98
CA SER A 362 7.22 -26.48 -24.46
C SER A 362 6.34 -25.25 -24.20
N PHE A 363 5.34 -24.99 -25.01
CA PHE A 363 4.38 -23.91 -24.79
C PHE A 363 3.41 -24.21 -23.64
N GLY A 364 2.95 -25.48 -23.55
CA GLY A 364 2.10 -25.93 -22.44
C GLY A 364 2.76 -25.78 -21.06
N SER A 365 4.08 -26.02 -20.98
CA SER A 365 4.84 -25.85 -19.74
C SER A 365 4.97 -24.37 -19.32
N LEU A 366 5.02 -23.42 -20.28
CA LEU A 366 5.03 -21.99 -20.01
C LEU A 366 3.69 -21.49 -19.40
N PHE A 367 2.55 -22.04 -19.85
CA PHE A 367 1.20 -21.57 -19.47
C PHE A 367 0.46 -22.51 -18.51
N GLY A 368 1.00 -23.68 -18.22
CA GLY A 368 0.40 -24.67 -17.31
C GLY A 368 0.09 -24.07 -15.95
N SER A 369 -1.20 -23.85 -15.69
CA SER A 369 -1.74 -23.32 -14.42
C SER A 369 -1.79 -24.39 -13.31
N ALA A 370 -1.41 -25.64 -13.59
CA ALA A 370 -1.38 -26.68 -12.57
C ALA A 370 -0.26 -26.39 -11.58
N ALA A 371 -0.63 -26.28 -10.31
CA ALA A 371 0.36 -26.23 -9.24
C ALA A 371 1.29 -27.46 -9.38
N PRO A 372 2.62 -27.26 -9.36
CA PRO A 372 3.54 -28.38 -9.48
C PRO A 372 3.23 -29.41 -8.39
N ARG A 373 3.16 -30.67 -8.76
CA ARG A 373 3.09 -31.78 -7.79
C ARG A 373 4.44 -31.84 -7.07
N ARG A 374 4.52 -31.21 -5.93
CA ARG A 374 5.76 -31.20 -5.13
C ARG A 374 5.81 -32.46 -4.29
N GLU A 375 6.68 -33.31 -4.66
CA GLU A 375 7.01 -34.57 -3.94
C GLU A 375 8.48 -34.56 -3.53
N PRO A 376 8.85 -35.22 -2.43
CA PRO A 376 10.26 -35.43 -2.12
C PRO A 376 10.89 -36.25 -3.24
N LEU A 377 11.95 -35.76 -3.87
CA LEU A 377 12.63 -36.42 -4.97
C LEU A 377 14.15 -36.32 -4.82
N ASP A 378 14.80 -37.32 -5.36
CA ASP A 378 16.27 -37.38 -5.51
C ASP A 378 16.66 -36.70 -6.83
N LEU A 379 17.43 -35.58 -6.74
CA LEU A 379 17.90 -34.88 -7.92
C LEU A 379 18.83 -35.70 -8.78
N ASN A 380 19.68 -36.55 -8.18
CA ASN A 380 20.57 -37.43 -8.93
C ASN A 380 19.80 -38.40 -9.82
N ALA A 381 18.72 -38.98 -9.32
CA ALA A 381 17.85 -39.85 -10.09
C ALA A 381 17.25 -39.15 -11.33
N VAL A 382 16.80 -37.91 -11.17
CA VAL A 382 16.27 -37.07 -12.27
C VAL A 382 17.36 -36.77 -13.31
N VAL A 383 18.55 -36.40 -12.85
CA VAL A 383 19.69 -36.10 -13.74
C VAL A 383 20.11 -37.36 -14.52
N GLU A 384 20.22 -38.51 -13.88
CA GLU A 384 20.57 -39.80 -14.55
C GLU A 384 19.51 -40.18 -15.60
N GLU A 385 18.24 -40.02 -15.31
CA GLU A 385 17.16 -40.27 -16.25
C GLU A 385 17.25 -39.33 -17.46
N GLY A 386 17.47 -38.03 -17.24
CA GLY A 386 17.68 -37.04 -18.30
C GLY A 386 18.89 -37.36 -19.18
N LEU A 387 20.02 -37.77 -18.59
CA LEU A 387 21.23 -38.20 -19.34
C LEU A 387 21.01 -39.47 -20.16
N ARG A 388 20.25 -40.44 -19.63
CA ARG A 388 19.85 -41.64 -20.40
C ARG A 388 18.99 -41.26 -21.60
N ASP A 389 18.07 -40.34 -21.44
CA ASP A 389 17.20 -39.90 -22.53
C ASP A 389 17.96 -39.10 -23.59
N LEU A 390 18.90 -38.23 -23.19
CA LEU A 390 19.79 -37.54 -24.15
C LEU A 390 20.58 -38.50 -25.02
N ARG A 391 21.12 -39.59 -24.42
CA ARG A 391 21.81 -40.66 -25.19
C ARG A 391 20.87 -41.37 -26.15
N ARG A 392 19.64 -41.71 -25.74
CA ARG A 392 18.64 -42.38 -26.60
C ARG A 392 18.19 -41.51 -27.78
N ARG A 393 18.18 -40.19 -27.59
CA ARG A 393 17.81 -39.22 -28.66
C ARG A 393 18.92 -39.04 -29.70
N GLY A 394 20.03 -39.78 -29.61
CA GLY A 394 21.10 -39.77 -30.59
C GLY A 394 22.16 -38.71 -30.34
N ALA A 395 22.54 -38.49 -29.09
CA ALA A 395 23.77 -37.74 -28.80
C ALA A 395 24.95 -38.39 -29.59
N PRO A 396 25.73 -37.59 -30.33
CA PRO A 396 26.85 -38.12 -31.12
C PRO A 396 27.86 -38.87 -30.23
N ASP A 397 28.32 -40.05 -30.67
CA ASP A 397 29.31 -40.84 -29.94
C ASP A 397 30.64 -40.11 -29.70
N GLU A 398 30.90 -39.05 -30.46
CA GLU A 398 32.07 -38.17 -30.34
C GLU A 398 32.03 -37.23 -29.13
N ILE A 399 30.87 -37.12 -28.43
CA ILE A 399 30.73 -36.28 -27.24
C ILE A 399 31.07 -37.10 -26.00
N ILE A 400 32.11 -36.66 -25.28
CA ILE A 400 32.52 -37.26 -24.01
C ILE A 400 31.62 -36.72 -22.91
N MET A 401 30.78 -37.57 -22.29
CA MET A 401 29.94 -37.20 -21.15
C MET A 401 30.66 -37.56 -19.84
N GLN A 402 31.08 -36.52 -19.09
CA GLN A 402 31.66 -36.67 -17.76
C GLN A 402 30.59 -36.42 -16.71
N ILE A 403 30.33 -37.39 -15.86
CA ILE A 403 29.23 -37.34 -14.87
C ILE A 403 29.83 -37.42 -13.47
N GLU A 404 29.64 -36.39 -12.66
CA GLU A 404 30.17 -36.24 -11.31
C GLU A 404 29.03 -35.95 -10.33
N LEU A 405 28.28 -36.99 -9.94
CA LEU A 405 27.16 -36.83 -9.02
C LEU A 405 27.61 -37.09 -7.58
N THR A 406 27.38 -36.13 -6.70
CA THR A 406 27.65 -36.26 -5.26
C THR A 406 26.66 -37.29 -4.67
N PRO A 407 27.12 -38.36 -4.02
CA PRO A 407 26.23 -39.31 -3.37
C PRO A 407 25.50 -38.73 -2.17
N ASP A 408 24.39 -39.33 -1.79
CA ASP A 408 23.62 -39.01 -0.58
C ASP A 408 23.19 -37.54 -0.44
N LEU A 409 22.82 -36.91 -1.55
CA LEU A 409 22.24 -35.56 -1.51
C LEU A 409 20.89 -35.58 -0.78
N PRO A 410 20.58 -34.52 -0.02
CA PRO A 410 19.25 -34.36 0.57
C PRO A 410 18.13 -34.38 -0.48
N MET A 411 16.94 -34.86 -0.11
CA MET A 411 15.77 -34.79 -0.97
C MET A 411 15.33 -33.36 -1.15
N ILE A 412 14.88 -33.01 -2.37
CA ILE A 412 14.26 -31.72 -2.66
C ILE A 412 12.75 -31.88 -2.84
N LEU A 413 11.98 -30.83 -2.51
CA LEU A 413 10.55 -30.79 -2.79
C LEU A 413 10.31 -30.22 -4.20
N GLY A 414 10.00 -31.11 -5.16
CA GLY A 414 9.89 -30.71 -6.55
C GLY A 414 8.94 -31.53 -7.39
N ASP A 415 8.76 -31.13 -8.64
CA ASP A 415 8.06 -31.85 -9.69
C ASP A 415 9.11 -32.51 -10.59
N GLY A 416 9.21 -33.84 -10.49
CA GLY A 416 10.22 -34.60 -11.22
C GLY A 416 10.13 -34.44 -12.74
N GLY A 417 8.92 -34.33 -13.29
CA GLY A 417 8.73 -34.12 -14.73
C GLY A 417 9.25 -32.77 -15.21
N GLN A 418 9.03 -31.71 -14.43
CA GLN A 418 9.54 -30.37 -14.76
C GLN A 418 11.08 -30.32 -14.65
N LEU A 419 11.65 -30.88 -13.60
CA LEU A 419 13.11 -30.93 -13.44
C LEU A 419 13.79 -31.81 -14.50
N HIS A 420 13.15 -32.90 -14.91
CA HIS A 420 13.61 -33.72 -16.04
C HIS A 420 13.59 -32.91 -17.36
N GLU A 421 12.50 -32.15 -17.63
CA GLU A 421 12.41 -31.25 -18.79
C GLU A 421 13.52 -30.20 -18.77
N MET A 422 13.81 -29.61 -17.61
CA MET A 422 14.91 -28.64 -17.43
C MET A 422 16.26 -29.33 -17.79
N MET A 423 16.51 -30.52 -17.28
CA MET A 423 17.76 -31.26 -17.56
C MET A 423 17.90 -31.57 -19.05
N ILE A 424 16.83 -32.00 -19.72
CA ILE A 424 16.84 -32.27 -21.17
C ILE A 424 17.14 -30.97 -21.94
N ASN A 425 16.52 -29.86 -21.59
CA ASN A 425 16.73 -28.56 -22.27
C ASN A 425 18.18 -28.07 -22.12
N LEU A 426 18.77 -28.15 -20.90
CA LEU A 426 20.16 -27.76 -20.68
C LEU A 426 21.12 -28.69 -21.42
N GLY A 427 20.92 -30.03 -21.33
CA GLY A 427 21.75 -31.01 -22.00
C GLY A 427 21.68 -30.93 -23.53
N GLN A 428 20.48 -30.74 -24.09
CA GLN A 428 20.30 -30.56 -25.53
C GLN A 428 21.02 -29.29 -26.04
N ASN A 429 20.93 -28.18 -25.28
CA ASN A 429 21.64 -26.96 -25.62
C ASN A 429 23.15 -27.13 -25.64
N ALA A 430 23.70 -27.89 -24.69
CA ALA A 430 25.14 -28.22 -24.64
C ALA A 430 25.55 -29.13 -25.82
N ILE A 431 24.79 -30.19 -26.14
CA ILE A 431 25.04 -31.06 -27.29
C ILE A 431 25.03 -30.28 -28.61
N GLU A 432 24.06 -29.42 -28.80
CA GLU A 432 23.98 -28.56 -30.00
C GLU A 432 25.15 -27.56 -30.10
N ALA A 433 25.60 -27.00 -28.98
CA ALA A 433 26.79 -26.13 -28.95
C ALA A 433 28.05 -26.92 -29.32
N LEU A 434 28.23 -28.12 -28.76
CA LEU A 434 29.34 -28.99 -29.06
C LEU A 434 29.36 -29.46 -30.52
N ALA A 435 28.22 -29.65 -31.15
CA ALA A 435 28.12 -30.01 -32.57
C ALA A 435 28.66 -28.94 -33.53
N THR A 436 28.76 -27.69 -33.09
CA THR A 436 29.27 -26.57 -33.89
C THR A 436 30.80 -26.44 -33.84
N VAL A 437 31.49 -27.16 -32.95
CA VAL A 437 32.93 -27.08 -32.72
C VAL A 437 33.65 -28.23 -33.42
N ASN A 438 34.67 -27.92 -34.18
CA ASN A 438 35.47 -28.95 -34.90
C ASN A 438 36.75 -29.37 -34.14
N ASN A 439 37.00 -28.77 -32.96
CA ASN A 439 38.20 -29.06 -32.16
C ASN A 439 37.87 -30.02 -31.00
N ASP A 440 38.63 -31.07 -30.83
CA ASP A 440 38.59 -32.00 -29.68
C ASP A 440 39.20 -31.37 -28.42
N PRO A 441 38.75 -31.73 -27.23
CA PRO A 441 37.66 -32.67 -26.93
C PRO A 441 36.27 -31.98 -26.80
N ARG A 442 35.24 -32.60 -27.38
CA ARG A 442 33.83 -32.25 -27.18
C ARG A 442 33.36 -32.82 -25.84
N LEU A 443 33.41 -32.00 -24.79
CA LEU A 443 33.11 -32.44 -23.43
C LEU A 443 31.83 -31.83 -22.93
N LEU A 444 30.90 -32.68 -22.46
CA LEU A 444 29.74 -32.32 -21.66
C LEU A 444 29.95 -32.83 -20.24
N ARG A 445 30.13 -31.92 -19.28
CA ARG A 445 30.26 -32.25 -17.86
C ARG A 445 28.95 -31.95 -17.13
N VAL A 446 28.47 -32.90 -16.35
CA VAL A 446 27.29 -32.74 -15.49
C VAL A 446 27.70 -33.09 -14.07
N SER A 447 27.52 -32.15 -13.15
CA SER A 447 27.87 -32.35 -11.75
C SER A 447 26.75 -31.90 -10.82
N THR A 448 26.61 -32.59 -9.68
CA THR A 448 25.71 -32.19 -8.58
C THR A 448 26.51 -32.09 -7.30
N GLY A 449 26.02 -31.25 -6.39
CA GLY A 449 26.66 -31.08 -5.09
C GLY A 449 25.80 -30.29 -4.10
N LEU A 450 26.31 -30.11 -2.90
CA LEU A 450 25.69 -29.37 -1.82
C LEU A 450 26.47 -28.08 -1.58
N ASP A 451 25.77 -26.96 -1.53
CA ASP A 451 26.33 -25.65 -1.18
C ASP A 451 25.49 -25.06 -0.03
N ARG A 452 26.01 -25.17 1.20
CA ARG A 452 25.31 -24.80 2.45
C ARG A 452 23.99 -25.60 2.60
N ASP A 453 22.83 -24.92 2.48
CA ASP A 453 21.49 -25.51 2.62
C ASP A 453 20.79 -25.69 1.25
N ALA A 454 21.54 -25.69 0.15
CA ALA A 454 21.00 -25.81 -1.21
C ALA A 454 21.77 -26.82 -2.03
N ILE A 455 21.07 -27.56 -2.92
CA ILE A 455 21.69 -28.46 -3.87
C ILE A 455 21.93 -27.69 -5.17
N PHE A 456 23.08 -27.89 -5.77
CA PHE A 456 23.35 -27.41 -7.12
C PHE A 456 23.45 -28.52 -8.16
N LEU A 457 23.02 -28.20 -9.37
CA LEU A 457 23.26 -28.92 -10.60
C LEU A 457 24.04 -28.00 -11.54
N THR A 458 25.17 -28.48 -12.07
CA THR A 458 25.93 -27.77 -13.09
C THR A 458 25.98 -28.59 -14.38
N VAL A 459 25.67 -27.96 -15.50
CA VAL A 459 25.79 -28.48 -16.85
C VAL A 459 26.79 -27.59 -17.59
N GLU A 460 27.93 -28.18 -17.98
CA GLU A 460 29.06 -27.46 -18.55
C GLU A 460 29.45 -28.07 -19.91
N ASP A 461 29.67 -27.22 -20.89
CA ASP A 461 30.10 -27.61 -22.24
C ASP A 461 31.39 -26.89 -22.65
N THR A 462 32.16 -27.54 -23.54
CA THR A 462 33.34 -26.95 -24.20
C THR A 462 33.00 -26.39 -25.59
N GLY A 463 31.78 -25.93 -25.77
CA GLY A 463 31.30 -25.31 -27.01
C GLY A 463 31.87 -23.90 -27.25
N PRO A 464 31.31 -23.15 -28.20
CA PRO A 464 31.81 -21.81 -28.54
C PRO A 464 31.60 -20.76 -27.46
N GLY A 465 30.85 -21.11 -26.39
CA GLY A 465 30.49 -20.18 -25.31
C GLY A 465 29.40 -19.19 -25.69
N ILE A 466 29.11 -18.28 -24.75
CA ILE A 466 28.10 -17.24 -24.89
C ILE A 466 28.79 -15.88 -24.88
N ASP A 467 28.43 -15.01 -25.82
CA ASP A 467 28.91 -13.62 -25.87
C ASP A 467 28.60 -12.90 -24.54
N PRO A 468 29.60 -12.30 -23.87
CA PRO A 468 29.41 -11.60 -22.60
C PRO A 468 28.30 -10.53 -22.64
N SER A 469 28.11 -9.88 -23.77
CA SER A 469 27.05 -8.86 -23.94
C SER A 469 25.62 -9.44 -23.90
N LYS A 470 25.49 -10.76 -24.11
CA LYS A 470 24.20 -11.47 -24.16
C LYS A 470 23.88 -12.27 -22.90
N ILE A 471 24.85 -12.44 -21.99
CA ILE A 471 24.67 -13.24 -20.76
C ILE A 471 23.44 -12.77 -19.95
N GLY A 472 23.19 -11.46 -19.87
CA GLY A 472 22.04 -10.92 -19.15
C GLY A 472 20.67 -11.26 -19.74
N ALA A 473 20.63 -11.62 -21.03
CA ALA A 473 19.38 -11.84 -21.77
C ALA A 473 19.20 -13.30 -22.22
N VAL A 474 20.13 -14.24 -21.95
CA VAL A 474 20.03 -15.62 -22.44
C VAL A 474 18.83 -16.39 -21.92
N PHE A 475 18.30 -16.00 -20.76
CA PHE A 475 17.10 -16.57 -20.15
C PHE A 475 15.81 -15.87 -20.56
N ASP A 476 15.88 -14.78 -21.35
CA ASP A 476 14.69 -14.12 -21.84
C ASP A 476 14.08 -14.93 -22.98
N ALA A 477 12.75 -15.01 -23.00
CA ALA A 477 12.05 -15.76 -24.04
C ALA A 477 12.36 -15.17 -25.43
N PHE A 478 12.55 -16.04 -26.42
CA PHE A 478 12.87 -15.71 -27.82
C PHE A 478 14.28 -15.17 -28.07
N VAL A 479 15.13 -15.13 -27.08
CA VAL A 479 16.56 -14.83 -27.29
C VAL A 479 17.27 -16.10 -27.75
N THR A 480 17.78 -16.08 -28.97
CA THR A 480 18.52 -17.22 -29.55
C THR A 480 19.61 -16.74 -30.49
N THR A 481 20.71 -17.46 -30.54
CA THR A 481 21.78 -17.31 -31.54
C THR A 481 21.67 -18.36 -32.65
N LYS A 482 20.73 -19.30 -32.54
CA LYS A 482 20.59 -20.45 -33.46
C LYS A 482 19.60 -20.08 -34.60
N PRO A 483 19.94 -20.39 -35.88
CA PRO A 483 19.08 -20.02 -37.04
C PRO A 483 17.69 -20.67 -37.02
N ARG A 484 17.53 -21.79 -36.28
CA ARG A 484 16.29 -22.58 -36.17
C ARG A 484 15.83 -22.77 -34.73
N GLY A 485 16.36 -22.01 -33.78
CA GLY A 485 16.03 -22.12 -32.36
C GLY A 485 14.95 -21.13 -31.93
N MET A 486 13.93 -21.60 -31.22
CA MET A 486 12.85 -20.74 -30.68
C MET A 486 13.30 -19.77 -29.57
N GLY A 487 14.46 -20.02 -28.94
CA GLY A 487 14.89 -19.25 -27.77
C GLY A 487 13.99 -19.42 -26.53
N LEU A 488 13.24 -20.52 -26.46
CA LEU A 488 12.34 -20.82 -25.33
C LEU A 488 12.98 -21.76 -24.29
N GLY A 489 13.92 -22.62 -24.68
CA GLY A 489 14.45 -23.65 -23.80
C GLY A 489 15.05 -23.12 -22.50
N LEU A 490 15.89 -22.09 -22.55
CA LEU A 490 16.46 -21.47 -21.35
C LEU A 490 15.44 -20.67 -20.54
N ALA A 491 14.47 -20.02 -21.19
CA ALA A 491 13.38 -19.37 -20.50
C ALA A 491 12.49 -20.35 -19.71
N ILE A 492 12.26 -21.55 -20.29
CA ILE A 492 11.57 -22.66 -19.60
C ILE A 492 12.39 -23.13 -18.40
N CYS A 493 13.70 -23.30 -18.57
CA CYS A 493 14.59 -23.71 -17.47
C CYS A 493 14.50 -22.71 -16.30
N ARG A 494 14.59 -21.41 -16.59
CA ARG A 494 14.46 -20.36 -15.57
C ARG A 494 13.11 -20.43 -14.86
N MET A 495 12.02 -20.56 -15.60
CA MET A 495 10.67 -20.65 -15.03
C MET A 495 10.50 -21.90 -14.15
N ILE A 496 11.01 -23.05 -14.56
CA ILE A 496 10.99 -24.28 -13.76
C ILE A 496 11.76 -24.08 -12.46
N VAL A 497 12.96 -23.53 -12.53
CA VAL A 497 13.80 -23.26 -11.37
C VAL A 497 13.15 -22.27 -10.40
N GLU A 498 12.60 -21.16 -10.91
CA GLU A 498 11.86 -20.17 -10.10
C GLU A 498 10.60 -20.77 -9.44
N ARG A 499 9.88 -21.65 -10.13
CA ARG A 499 8.76 -22.40 -9.54
C ARG A 499 9.20 -23.31 -8.39
N HIS A 500 10.43 -23.82 -8.43
CA HIS A 500 11.04 -24.60 -7.37
C HIS A 500 11.75 -23.76 -6.31
N LYS A 501 11.59 -22.41 -6.35
CA LYS A 501 12.24 -21.44 -5.45
C LYS A 501 13.76 -21.45 -5.52
N GLY A 502 14.29 -21.89 -6.67
CA GLY A 502 15.71 -21.94 -6.96
C GLY A 502 16.19 -20.75 -7.77
N GLU A 503 17.46 -20.80 -8.15
CA GLU A 503 18.12 -19.81 -8.99
C GLU A 503 18.90 -20.51 -10.11
N ILE A 504 18.87 -19.95 -11.33
CA ILE A 504 19.68 -20.41 -12.47
C ILE A 504 20.60 -19.28 -12.92
N SER A 505 21.85 -19.62 -13.18
CA SER A 505 22.88 -18.71 -13.66
C SER A 505 23.69 -19.34 -14.78
N VAL A 506 24.41 -18.52 -15.53
CA VAL A 506 25.35 -18.97 -16.56
C VAL A 506 26.67 -18.21 -16.42
N ALA A 507 27.77 -18.91 -16.62
CA ALA A 507 29.11 -18.39 -16.62
C ALA A 507 29.92 -18.94 -17.82
N PRO A 508 30.90 -18.19 -18.34
CA PRO A 508 31.83 -18.70 -19.33
C PRO A 508 32.76 -19.74 -18.70
N VAL A 509 33.22 -20.68 -19.51
CA VAL A 509 34.24 -21.69 -19.16
C VAL A 509 35.51 -21.39 -19.91
N ASP A 510 36.65 -21.49 -19.24
CA ASP A 510 37.97 -21.24 -19.83
C ASP A 510 38.54 -22.54 -20.44
N PRO A 511 39.13 -22.54 -21.68
CA PRO A 511 39.36 -21.40 -22.58
C PRO A 511 38.13 -21.00 -23.42
N HIS A 512 37.12 -21.84 -23.55
CA HIS A 512 35.82 -21.59 -24.20
C HIS A 512 34.79 -22.60 -23.72
N GLY A 513 33.51 -22.20 -23.74
CA GLY A 513 32.39 -23.00 -23.28
C GLY A 513 31.40 -22.22 -22.44
N SER A 514 30.37 -22.92 -21.95
CA SER A 514 29.34 -22.38 -21.09
C SER A 514 29.08 -23.31 -19.92
N SER A 515 28.89 -22.73 -18.73
CA SER A 515 28.51 -23.44 -17.51
C SER A 515 27.17 -22.90 -17.00
N PHE A 516 26.14 -23.73 -17.05
CA PHE A 516 24.82 -23.42 -16.47
C PHE A 516 24.74 -24.05 -15.08
N ARG A 517 24.49 -23.19 -14.08
CA ARG A 517 24.35 -23.61 -12.68
C ARG A 517 22.94 -23.35 -12.18
N VAL A 518 22.29 -24.40 -11.70
CA VAL A 518 20.97 -24.38 -11.06
C VAL A 518 21.16 -24.64 -9.57
N ILE A 519 20.54 -23.83 -8.73
CA ILE A 519 20.54 -23.95 -7.27
C ILE A 519 19.10 -24.18 -6.82
N LEU A 520 18.87 -25.27 -6.05
CA LEU A 520 17.56 -25.67 -5.55
C LEU A 520 17.61 -25.78 -4.02
N PRO A 521 16.65 -25.19 -3.28
CA PRO A 521 16.62 -25.31 -1.83
C PRO A 521 16.32 -26.75 -1.41
N THR A 522 16.99 -27.24 -0.35
CA THR A 522 16.62 -28.45 0.35
C THR A 522 15.26 -28.27 1.03
N GLY A 523 14.41 -29.28 1.01
CA GLY A 523 13.03 -29.22 1.52
C GLY A 523 12.92 -29.04 3.03
#